data_20f25825a7660684c97feec987c6adf1
#
_entry.id   20f25825a7660684c97feec987c6adf1
#
_cell.length_a   1.000
_cell.length_b   1.000
_cell.length_c   1.000
_cell.angle_alpha   90.00
_cell.angle_beta   90.00
_cell.angle_gamma   90.00
#
_symmetry.space_group_name_H-M   'P 1'
#
loop_
_entity.id
_entity.type
_entity.pdbx_description
1 polymer ?
#
loop_
_entity_poly.entity_id
_entity_poly.type
_entity_poly.pdbx_seq_one_letter_code
_entity_poly.pdbx_strand_id
1 'polypeptide(L)'
;MDADGVKYSSFSVQNNLGGAKLLTEKIVSAMETLKLSDVVIGMESTSIYGNHLVHSLREDGTLGRYQRKIHVLNPKQVSKFKEAYPDLPKNDWVDAFVIADCLRFGRIRSEVYMDDYRYEALKTLTRARFCAVQNLAREKQRFANLLFLKCSGLAQSADIKNTSSTVLSLMEEYETVDDLANADLRLPLPSMPALCGHSISLAISKPRTPA
;
A
#
# COMPACT_ATOMS: atom_id res chain seq x y z
N MET A 1 -3.40 -24.59 20.40
CA MET A 1 -2.49 -25.72 20.16
C MET A 1 -1.49 -25.74 21.30
N ASP A 2 -1.23 -26.86 21.87
CA ASP A 2 -0.22 -27.08 22.92
C ASP A 2 1.18 -27.37 22.33
N ALA A 3 2.16 -27.62 23.19
CA ALA A 3 3.54 -27.90 22.78
C ALA A 3 3.65 -29.26 22.01
N ASP A 4 2.74 -30.18 22.24
CA ASP A 4 2.71 -31.49 21.59
C ASP A 4 2.00 -31.47 20.22
N GLY A 5 1.45 -30.29 19.85
CA GLY A 5 0.74 -30.10 18.58
C GLY A 5 -0.75 -30.43 18.64
N VAL A 6 -1.29 -30.70 19.83
CA VAL A 6 -2.71 -31.02 20.01
C VAL A 6 -3.53 -29.74 19.94
N LYS A 7 -4.54 -29.73 19.08
CA LYS A 7 -5.46 -28.60 18.93
C LYS A 7 -6.39 -28.52 20.13
N TYR A 8 -6.34 -27.43 20.90
CA TYR A 8 -7.22 -27.21 22.03
C TYR A 8 -8.60 -26.73 21.58
N SER A 9 -8.66 -25.63 20.83
CA SER A 9 -9.92 -25.09 20.32
C SER A 9 -9.71 -24.31 19.03
N SER A 10 -10.79 -24.00 18.32
CA SER A 10 -10.78 -23.07 17.21
C SER A 10 -12.10 -22.31 17.16
N PHE A 11 -12.02 -21.01 16.86
CA PHE A 11 -13.15 -20.11 16.80
C PHE A 11 -12.82 -18.94 15.87
N SER A 12 -13.84 -18.23 15.44
CA SER A 12 -13.68 -16.99 14.65
C SER A 12 -14.09 -15.79 15.50
N VAL A 13 -13.40 -14.67 15.31
CA VAL A 13 -13.75 -13.39 15.91
C VAL A 13 -13.78 -12.31 14.82
N GLN A 14 -14.59 -11.28 15.04
CA GLN A 14 -14.57 -10.12 14.14
C GLN A 14 -13.30 -9.28 14.37
N ASN A 15 -12.76 -8.68 13.32
CA ASN A 15 -11.61 -7.79 13.42
C ASN A 15 -12.06 -6.37 13.86
N ASN A 16 -12.48 -6.27 15.12
CA ASN A 16 -12.87 -5.05 15.79
C ASN A 16 -12.54 -5.14 17.29
N LEU A 17 -12.81 -4.07 18.04
CA LEU A 17 -12.52 -4.00 19.47
C LEU A 17 -13.24 -5.12 20.28
N GLY A 18 -14.49 -5.42 19.93
CA GLY A 18 -15.26 -6.49 20.59
C GLY A 18 -14.64 -7.86 20.34
N GLY A 19 -14.24 -8.13 19.10
CA GLY A 19 -13.56 -9.37 18.74
C GLY A 19 -12.16 -9.51 19.37
N ALA A 20 -11.42 -8.43 19.52
CA ALA A 20 -10.15 -8.43 20.23
C ALA A 20 -10.32 -8.79 21.71
N LYS A 21 -11.32 -8.21 22.40
CA LYS A 21 -11.65 -8.54 23.79
C LYS A 21 -12.05 -10.00 23.93
N LEU A 22 -12.93 -10.49 23.06
CA LEU A 22 -13.37 -11.88 23.08
C LEU A 22 -12.19 -12.85 22.86
N LEU A 23 -11.26 -12.49 21.97
CA LEU A 23 -10.04 -13.27 21.73
C LEU A 23 -9.17 -13.33 23.00
N THR A 24 -8.94 -12.19 23.65
CA THR A 24 -8.21 -12.11 24.93
C THR A 24 -8.86 -12.98 25.99
N GLU A 25 -10.17 -12.86 26.20
CA GLU A 25 -10.91 -13.65 27.18
C GLU A 25 -10.76 -15.17 26.92
N LYS A 26 -10.86 -15.59 25.67
CA LYS A 26 -10.67 -17.01 25.29
C LYS A 26 -9.24 -17.49 25.52
N ILE A 27 -8.24 -16.67 25.22
CA ILE A 27 -6.84 -16.99 25.49
C ILE A 27 -6.61 -17.15 27.00
N VAL A 28 -7.07 -16.19 27.80
CA VAL A 28 -6.94 -16.23 29.27
C VAL A 28 -7.63 -17.45 29.85
N SER A 29 -8.87 -17.72 29.44
CA SER A 29 -9.62 -18.91 29.87
C SER A 29 -8.88 -20.22 29.54
N ALA A 30 -8.29 -20.31 28.36
CA ALA A 30 -7.46 -21.47 27.98
C ALA A 30 -6.20 -21.59 28.85
N MET A 31 -5.51 -20.47 29.11
CA MET A 31 -4.32 -20.44 29.97
C MET A 31 -4.63 -20.89 31.41
N GLU A 32 -5.75 -20.43 31.97
CA GLU A 32 -6.20 -20.81 33.30
C GLU A 32 -6.61 -22.30 33.38
N THR A 33 -7.37 -22.77 32.38
CA THR A 33 -7.84 -24.15 32.32
C THR A 33 -6.67 -25.14 32.21
N LEU A 34 -5.69 -24.79 31.39
CA LEU A 34 -4.51 -25.63 31.13
C LEU A 34 -3.35 -25.35 32.11
N LYS A 35 -3.51 -24.40 33.03
CA LYS A 35 -2.49 -23.96 34.00
C LYS A 35 -1.17 -23.60 33.33
N LEU A 36 -1.21 -22.83 32.22
CA LEU A 36 -0.05 -22.45 31.48
C LEU A 36 0.45 -21.05 31.92
N SER A 37 1.76 -20.83 31.89
CA SER A 37 2.42 -19.56 32.22
C SER A 37 2.79 -18.76 30.97
N ASP A 38 2.95 -19.44 29.84
CA ASP A 38 3.52 -18.88 28.63
C ASP A 38 2.55 -19.04 27.46
N VAL A 39 2.43 -17.98 26.64
CA VAL A 39 1.64 -18.01 25.42
C VAL A 39 2.41 -17.40 24.25
N VAL A 40 2.40 -18.11 23.13
CA VAL A 40 2.95 -17.60 21.87
C VAL A 40 1.79 -17.36 20.91
N ILE A 41 1.64 -16.12 20.48
CA ILE A 41 0.55 -15.70 19.59
C ILE A 41 1.16 -15.38 18.23
N GLY A 42 0.65 -15.99 17.17
CA GLY A 42 1.05 -15.72 15.81
C GLY A 42 -0.10 -15.24 14.95
N MET A 43 0.22 -14.37 14.04
CA MET A 43 -0.70 -13.94 13.00
C MET A 43 0.03 -13.71 11.69
N GLU A 44 -0.69 -13.77 10.59
CA GLU A 44 -0.15 -13.43 9.29
C GLU A 44 -0.18 -11.91 9.06
N SER A 45 0.86 -11.38 8.42
CA SER A 45 0.93 -9.97 8.06
C SER A 45 -0.03 -9.65 6.90
N THR A 46 -1.25 -9.26 7.22
CA THR A 46 -2.29 -8.84 6.27
C THR A 46 -2.36 -7.32 6.15
N SER A 47 -1.27 -6.70 5.67
CA SER A 47 -1.18 -5.24 5.53
C SER A 47 -1.39 -4.51 6.87
N ILE A 48 -2.28 -3.50 6.91
CA ILE A 48 -2.59 -2.70 8.11
C ILE A 48 -3.64 -3.35 9.01
N TYR A 49 -4.36 -4.37 8.51
CA TYR A 49 -5.53 -4.92 9.20
C TYR A 49 -5.18 -5.68 10.49
N GLY A 50 -3.98 -6.24 10.58
CA GLY A 50 -3.50 -6.93 11.78
C GLY A 50 -2.97 -6.01 12.88
N ASN A 51 -2.64 -4.75 12.58
CA ASN A 51 -1.98 -3.85 13.52
C ASN A 51 -2.83 -3.59 14.78
N HIS A 52 -4.14 -3.35 14.61
CA HIS A 52 -5.03 -3.10 15.74
C HIS A 52 -5.09 -4.28 16.72
N LEU A 53 -5.11 -5.50 16.18
CA LEU A 53 -5.14 -6.71 17.01
C LEU A 53 -3.81 -6.89 17.76
N VAL A 54 -2.68 -6.65 17.11
CA VAL A 54 -1.35 -6.71 17.74
C VAL A 54 -1.26 -5.71 18.88
N HIS A 55 -1.67 -4.45 18.66
CA HIS A 55 -1.69 -3.43 19.71
C HIS A 55 -2.60 -3.83 20.88
N SER A 56 -3.83 -4.26 20.59
CA SER A 56 -4.77 -4.71 21.61
C SER A 56 -4.22 -5.85 22.45
N LEU A 57 -3.64 -6.88 21.84
CA LEU A 57 -3.05 -8.01 22.55
C LEU A 57 -1.80 -7.64 23.34
N ARG A 58 -1.03 -6.64 22.88
CA ARG A 58 0.17 -6.16 23.56
C ARG A 58 -0.14 -5.29 24.76
N GLU A 59 -1.16 -4.46 24.69
CA GLU A 59 -1.53 -3.50 25.74
C GLU A 59 -2.49 -4.10 26.78
N ASP A 60 -3.04 -5.28 26.49
CA ASP A 60 -3.99 -5.92 27.37
C ASP A 60 -3.35 -6.28 28.72
N GLY A 61 -3.90 -5.72 29.80
CA GLY A 61 -3.39 -5.91 31.17
C GLY A 61 -3.65 -7.32 31.72
N THR A 62 -4.68 -8.03 31.20
CA THR A 62 -5.02 -9.38 31.64
C THR A 62 -4.01 -10.38 31.07
N LEU A 63 -3.71 -10.27 29.80
CA LEU A 63 -2.64 -11.03 29.17
C LEU A 63 -1.25 -10.65 29.69
N GLY A 64 -1.10 -9.46 30.24
CA GLY A 64 0.16 -9.00 30.87
C GLY A 64 0.61 -9.83 32.06
N ARG A 65 -0.27 -10.64 32.64
CA ARG A 65 0.05 -11.59 33.74
C ARG A 65 0.82 -12.81 33.29
N TYR A 66 0.79 -13.11 31.99
CA TYR A 66 1.46 -14.25 31.37
C TYR A 66 2.68 -13.81 30.57
N GLN A 67 3.65 -14.71 30.44
CA GLN A 67 4.75 -14.48 29.50
C GLN A 67 4.20 -14.65 28.08
N ARG A 68 4.06 -13.51 27.38
CA ARG A 68 3.48 -13.49 26.03
C ARG A 68 4.54 -13.11 25.00
N LYS A 69 4.54 -13.86 23.89
CA LYS A 69 5.31 -13.54 22.69
C LYS A 69 4.36 -13.40 21.52
N ILE A 70 4.46 -12.28 20.81
CA ILE A 70 3.59 -12.01 19.64
C ILE A 70 4.47 -12.00 18.39
N HIS A 71 4.10 -12.80 17.40
CA HIS A 71 4.78 -12.91 16.13
C HIS A 71 3.84 -12.55 14.98
N VAL A 72 4.28 -11.64 14.08
CA VAL A 72 3.62 -11.37 12.81
C VAL A 72 4.44 -12.01 11.70
N LEU A 73 3.88 -13.05 11.09
CA LEU A 73 4.55 -13.89 10.13
C LEU A 73 4.41 -13.34 8.70
N ASN A 74 5.47 -13.49 7.92
CA ASN A 74 5.39 -13.16 6.50
C ASN A 74 4.52 -14.19 5.77
N PRO A 75 3.52 -13.78 4.96
CA PRO A 75 2.66 -14.67 4.19
C PRO A 75 3.42 -15.72 3.36
N LYS A 76 4.55 -15.31 2.77
CA LYS A 76 5.41 -16.22 2.01
C LYS A 76 6.03 -17.33 2.88
N GLN A 77 6.32 -17.03 4.14
CA GLN A 77 6.87 -18.01 5.08
C GLN A 77 5.80 -19.02 5.50
N VAL A 78 4.60 -18.54 5.80
CA VAL A 78 3.44 -19.38 6.13
C VAL A 78 3.08 -20.29 4.96
N SER A 79 3.02 -19.72 3.74
CA SER A 79 2.74 -20.49 2.52
C SER A 79 3.75 -21.62 2.29
N LYS A 80 5.06 -21.31 2.39
CA LYS A 80 6.10 -22.34 2.26
C LYS A 80 6.04 -23.41 3.35
N PHE A 81 5.67 -23.03 4.56
CA PHE A 81 5.50 -24.01 5.64
C PHE A 81 4.27 -24.88 5.39
N LYS A 82 3.20 -24.31 4.82
CA LYS A 82 1.99 -25.04 4.41
C LYS A 82 2.27 -26.10 3.33
N GLU A 83 3.22 -25.84 2.41
CA GLU A 83 3.63 -26.80 1.38
C GLU A 83 4.19 -28.12 1.95
N ALA A 84 4.62 -28.14 3.21
CA ALA A 84 5.04 -29.36 3.89
C ALA A 84 3.88 -30.30 4.26
N TYR A 85 2.64 -29.83 4.15
CA TYR A 85 1.44 -30.63 4.42
C TYR A 85 0.78 -31.00 3.09
N PRO A 86 0.68 -32.28 2.76
CA PRO A 86 -0.05 -32.71 1.57
C PRO A 86 -1.55 -32.43 1.74
N ASP A 87 -2.19 -31.97 0.69
CA ASP A 87 -3.65 -31.91 0.51
C ASP A 87 -4.46 -31.13 1.56
N LEU A 88 -3.87 -30.11 2.19
CA LEU A 88 -4.64 -29.25 3.09
C LEU A 88 -5.63 -28.37 2.31
N PRO A 89 -6.91 -28.35 2.70
CA PRO A 89 -7.89 -27.48 2.10
C PRO A 89 -7.52 -25.99 2.34
N LYS A 90 -7.91 -25.15 1.40
CA LYS A 90 -7.71 -23.71 1.51
C LYS A 90 -8.86 -23.09 2.30
N ASN A 91 -8.68 -22.96 3.60
CA ASN A 91 -9.60 -22.26 4.48
C ASN A 91 -8.87 -21.64 5.67
N ASP A 92 -9.48 -20.65 6.30
CA ASP A 92 -8.90 -19.87 7.40
C ASP A 92 -8.56 -20.72 8.64
N TRP A 93 -9.28 -21.82 8.86
CA TRP A 93 -9.03 -22.73 9.97
C TRP A 93 -7.72 -23.49 9.81
N VAL A 94 -7.43 -23.90 8.58
CA VAL A 94 -6.17 -24.55 8.24
C VAL A 94 -5.02 -23.56 8.32
N ASP A 95 -5.22 -22.34 7.86
CA ASP A 95 -4.19 -21.29 7.91
C ASP A 95 -3.86 -20.94 9.37
N ALA A 96 -4.85 -20.84 10.25
CA ALA A 96 -4.63 -20.64 11.68
C ALA A 96 -3.89 -21.84 12.32
N PHE A 97 -4.21 -23.07 11.94
CA PHE A 97 -3.49 -24.26 12.38
C PHE A 97 -2.03 -24.24 11.92
N VAL A 98 -1.79 -23.95 10.64
CA VAL A 98 -0.44 -23.88 10.06
C VAL A 98 0.40 -22.81 10.75
N ILE A 99 -0.18 -21.64 11.05
CA ILE A 99 0.49 -20.59 11.82
C ILE A 99 0.88 -21.07 13.21
N ALA A 100 -0.04 -21.71 13.92
CA ALA A 100 0.21 -22.23 15.26
C ALA A 100 1.31 -23.29 15.26
N ASP A 101 1.31 -24.18 14.27
CA ASP A 101 2.32 -25.24 14.17
C ASP A 101 3.69 -24.68 13.72
N CYS A 102 3.70 -23.67 12.85
CA CYS A 102 4.91 -22.94 12.49
C CYS A 102 5.58 -22.29 13.72
N LEU A 103 4.78 -21.71 14.63
CA LEU A 103 5.26 -21.19 15.92
C LEU A 103 5.84 -22.27 16.80
N ARG A 104 5.15 -23.40 16.91
CA ARG A 104 5.58 -24.56 17.70
C ARG A 104 6.94 -25.11 17.25
N PHE A 105 7.18 -25.19 15.97
CA PHE A 105 8.48 -25.61 15.41
C PHE A 105 9.63 -24.64 15.71
N GLY A 106 9.34 -23.43 16.21
CA GLY A 106 10.36 -22.51 16.70
C GLY A 106 11.32 -21.94 15.65
N ARG A 107 11.07 -22.13 14.35
CA ARG A 107 11.91 -21.62 13.25
C ARG A 107 11.67 -20.16 12.92
N ILE A 108 11.03 -19.43 13.81
CA ILE A 108 10.71 -18.01 13.66
C ILE A 108 11.81 -17.18 14.29
N ARG A 109 12.57 -16.46 13.48
CA ARG A 109 13.76 -15.74 13.91
C ARG A 109 13.50 -14.38 14.57
N SER A 110 12.29 -13.84 14.45
CA SER A 110 12.00 -12.50 14.97
C SER A 110 10.67 -12.46 15.72
N GLU A 111 10.72 -12.03 16.97
CA GLU A 111 9.55 -11.43 17.61
C GLU A 111 9.15 -10.16 16.85
N VAL A 112 7.87 -9.79 16.91
CA VAL A 112 7.44 -8.52 16.34
C VAL A 112 8.09 -7.41 17.13
N TYR A 113 9.06 -6.80 16.50
CA TYR A 113 9.51 -5.49 16.96
C TYR A 113 8.42 -4.49 16.54
N MET A 114 7.58 -4.13 17.49
CA MET A 114 6.65 -3.02 17.31
C MET A 114 7.42 -1.75 17.63
N ASP A 115 7.82 -1.06 16.59
CA ASP A 115 8.37 0.28 16.69
C ASP A 115 7.39 1.23 17.39
N ASP A 116 7.93 2.32 17.95
CA ASP A 116 7.13 3.46 18.37
C ASP A 116 6.15 3.84 17.22
N TYR A 117 4.91 4.22 17.58
CA TYR A 117 3.87 4.65 16.64
C TYR A 117 4.35 5.64 15.57
N ARG A 118 5.41 6.40 15.88
CA ARG A 118 6.06 7.35 14.96
C ARG A 118 6.67 6.65 13.75
N TYR A 119 7.29 5.49 13.95
CA TYR A 119 7.88 4.71 12.86
C TYR A 119 6.80 4.04 12.00
N GLU A 120 5.69 3.61 12.59
CA GLU A 120 4.55 3.10 11.83
C GLU A 120 3.90 4.20 10.98
N ALA A 121 3.74 5.40 11.55
CA ALA A 121 3.26 6.56 10.82
C ALA A 121 4.20 6.93 9.67
N LEU A 122 5.50 6.98 9.92
CA LEU A 122 6.52 7.26 8.90
C LEU A 122 6.51 6.21 7.77
N LYS A 123 6.42 4.94 8.12
CA LYS A 123 6.31 3.82 7.17
C LYS A 123 5.06 3.95 6.29
N THR A 124 3.92 4.29 6.89
CA THR A 124 2.65 4.49 6.17
C THR A 124 2.73 5.69 5.23
N LEU A 125 3.26 6.82 5.69
CA LEU A 125 3.45 8.02 4.87
C LEU A 125 4.43 7.79 3.72
N THR A 126 5.53 7.07 3.98
CA THR A 126 6.52 6.73 2.94
C THR A 126 5.91 5.85 1.85
N ARG A 127 5.09 4.86 2.23
CA ARG A 127 4.37 4.01 1.28
C ARG A 127 3.32 4.80 0.49
N ALA A 128 2.56 5.66 1.15
CA ALA A 128 1.57 6.53 0.50
C ALA A 128 2.25 7.45 -0.52
N ARG A 129 3.38 8.08 -0.14
CA ARG A 129 4.20 8.89 -1.05
C ARG A 129 4.68 8.08 -2.27
N PHE A 130 5.18 6.88 -2.05
CA PHE A 130 5.63 6.00 -3.14
C PHE A 130 4.49 5.68 -4.12
N CYS A 131 3.32 5.30 -3.62
CA CYS A 131 2.13 5.05 -4.44
C CYS A 131 1.69 6.30 -5.21
N ALA A 132 1.70 7.48 -4.57
CA ALA A 132 1.33 8.74 -5.21
C ALA A 132 2.29 9.09 -6.35
N VAL A 133 3.60 8.91 -6.16
CA VAL A 133 4.61 9.14 -7.21
C VAL A 133 4.43 8.18 -8.38
N GLN A 134 4.14 6.91 -8.12
CA GLN A 134 3.87 5.94 -9.19
C GLN A 134 2.59 6.27 -9.96
N ASN A 135 1.53 6.69 -9.26
CA ASN A 135 0.29 7.12 -9.92
C ASN A 135 0.53 8.37 -10.77
N LEU A 136 1.27 9.36 -10.25
CA LEU A 136 1.65 10.54 -11.03
C LEU A 136 2.43 10.17 -12.30
N ALA A 137 3.35 9.22 -12.22
CA ALA A 137 4.10 8.76 -13.40
C ALA A 137 3.17 8.12 -14.45
N ARG A 138 2.19 7.33 -14.01
CA ARG A 138 1.18 6.74 -14.91
C ARG A 138 0.29 7.81 -15.57
N GLU A 139 -0.16 8.81 -14.81
CA GLU A 139 -0.98 9.89 -15.36
C GLU A 139 -0.19 10.75 -16.34
N LYS A 140 1.09 11.04 -16.05
CA LYS A 140 1.97 11.72 -17.01
C LYS A 140 2.12 10.93 -18.31
N GLN A 141 2.24 9.60 -18.23
CA GLN A 141 2.31 8.76 -19.42
C GLN A 141 1.00 8.77 -20.21
N ARG A 142 -0.14 8.69 -19.54
CA ARG A 142 -1.47 8.80 -20.19
C ARG A 142 -1.63 10.14 -20.88
N PHE A 143 -1.27 11.22 -20.18
CA PHE A 143 -1.33 12.57 -20.75
C PHE A 143 -0.41 12.70 -21.98
N ALA A 144 0.82 12.20 -21.92
CA ALA A 144 1.73 12.21 -23.06
C ALA A 144 1.17 11.45 -24.27
N ASN A 145 0.50 10.32 -24.07
CA ASN A 145 -0.16 9.57 -25.14
C ASN A 145 -1.33 10.36 -25.74
N LEU A 146 -2.16 11.00 -24.92
CA LEU A 146 -3.26 11.83 -25.39
C LEU A 146 -2.76 13.08 -26.11
N LEU A 147 -1.72 13.70 -25.60
CA LEU A 147 -1.08 14.84 -26.27
C LEU A 147 -0.52 14.47 -27.64
N PHE A 148 0.10 13.28 -27.75
CA PHE A 148 0.60 12.76 -29.01
C PHE A 148 -0.55 12.53 -30.03
N LEU A 149 -1.67 12.00 -29.59
CA LEU A 149 -2.84 11.80 -30.43
C LEU A 149 -3.48 13.12 -30.87
N LYS A 150 -3.51 14.13 -29.98
CA LYS A 150 -4.07 15.45 -30.28
C LYS A 150 -3.11 16.31 -31.11
N CYS A 151 -1.85 16.37 -30.71
CA CYS A 151 -0.84 17.22 -31.34
C CYS A 151 0.56 16.57 -31.30
N SER A 152 0.84 15.67 -32.26
CA SER A 152 2.08 14.90 -32.31
C SER A 152 3.34 15.79 -32.44
N GLY A 153 3.25 16.91 -33.17
CA GLY A 153 4.35 17.85 -33.32
C GLY A 153 4.77 18.49 -31.99
N LEU A 154 3.80 18.87 -31.16
CA LEU A 154 4.08 19.43 -29.83
C LEU A 154 4.63 18.33 -28.88
N ALA A 155 4.06 17.12 -28.94
CA ALA A 155 4.50 16.00 -28.10
C ALA A 155 5.92 15.51 -28.39
N GLN A 156 6.41 15.71 -29.61
CA GLN A 156 7.76 15.32 -30.07
C GLN A 156 8.79 16.45 -29.98
N SER A 157 8.38 17.65 -29.59
CA SER A 157 9.30 18.80 -29.46
C SER A 157 10.30 18.53 -28.33
N ALA A 158 11.59 18.60 -28.66
CA ALA A 158 12.65 18.42 -27.68
C ALA A 158 12.75 19.60 -26.68
N ASP A 159 12.27 20.77 -27.09
CA ASP A 159 12.39 22.02 -26.33
C ASP A 159 11.28 22.23 -25.30
N ILE A 160 10.20 21.46 -25.42
CA ILE A 160 8.99 21.64 -24.60
C ILE A 160 8.72 20.41 -23.77
N LYS A 161 8.68 20.59 -22.46
CA LYS A 161 8.29 19.51 -21.56
C LYS A 161 6.77 19.29 -21.63
N ASN A 162 6.34 18.11 -22.07
CA ASN A 162 4.91 17.74 -22.27
C ASN A 162 4.01 18.01 -21.08
N THR A 163 4.53 17.92 -19.86
CA THR A 163 3.79 18.16 -18.61
C THR A 163 4.09 19.52 -17.99
N SER A 164 4.55 20.52 -18.78
CA SER A 164 4.71 21.88 -18.30
C SER A 164 3.35 22.55 -18.11
N SER A 165 3.29 23.55 -17.24
CA SER A 165 2.07 24.35 -17.03
C SER A 165 1.58 25.00 -18.31
N THR A 166 2.50 25.44 -19.15
CA THR A 166 2.19 26.04 -20.45
C THR A 166 1.45 25.06 -21.36
N VAL A 167 1.94 23.82 -21.49
CA VAL A 167 1.28 22.79 -22.31
C VAL A 167 -0.08 22.43 -21.74
N LEU A 168 -0.21 22.33 -20.43
CA LEU A 168 -1.49 22.05 -19.78
C LEU A 168 -2.50 23.17 -20.06
N SER A 169 -2.12 24.43 -19.88
CA SER A 169 -3.00 25.57 -20.19
C SER A 169 -3.39 25.64 -21.67
N LEU A 170 -2.46 25.36 -22.60
CA LEU A 170 -2.79 25.30 -24.02
C LEU A 170 -3.81 24.19 -24.34
N MET A 171 -3.70 23.04 -23.66
CA MET A 171 -4.64 21.94 -23.89
C MET A 171 -6.01 22.19 -23.26
N GLU A 172 -6.11 23.00 -22.22
CA GLU A 172 -7.36 23.44 -21.60
C GLU A 172 -8.06 24.53 -22.44
N GLU A 173 -7.30 25.44 -23.03
CA GLU A 173 -7.83 26.62 -23.74
C GLU A 173 -8.27 26.28 -25.16
N TYR A 174 -7.54 25.41 -25.87
CA TYR A 174 -7.81 25.08 -27.27
C TYR A 174 -8.30 23.65 -27.42
N GLU A 175 -9.57 23.48 -27.85
CA GLU A 175 -10.16 22.15 -28.02
C GLU A 175 -9.57 21.39 -29.21
N THR A 176 -9.30 22.10 -30.31
CA THR A 176 -8.76 21.49 -31.53
C THR A 176 -7.36 21.97 -31.86
N VAL A 177 -6.66 21.21 -32.70
CA VAL A 177 -5.34 21.61 -33.22
C VAL A 177 -5.45 22.81 -34.16
N ASP A 178 -6.55 22.95 -34.87
CA ASP A 178 -6.82 24.06 -35.78
C ASP A 178 -7.02 25.35 -34.98
N ASP A 179 -7.71 25.32 -33.86
CA ASP A 179 -7.87 26.46 -32.96
C ASP A 179 -6.50 26.89 -32.43
N LEU A 180 -5.65 25.96 -32.02
CA LEU A 180 -4.30 26.23 -31.56
C LEU A 180 -3.41 26.83 -32.67
N ALA A 181 -3.54 26.31 -33.92
CA ALA A 181 -2.76 26.80 -35.07
C ALA A 181 -3.17 28.22 -35.53
N ASN A 182 -4.42 28.58 -35.32
CA ASN A 182 -4.97 29.90 -35.67
C ASN A 182 -4.95 30.89 -34.51
N ALA A 183 -4.44 30.49 -33.35
CA ALA A 183 -4.35 31.35 -32.16
C ALA A 183 -3.49 32.62 -32.44
N ASP A 184 -3.97 33.76 -32.02
CA ASP A 184 -3.20 35.01 -32.11
C ASP A 184 -2.17 35.06 -30.97
N LEU A 185 -0.92 34.78 -31.32
CA LEU A 185 0.20 34.77 -30.37
C LEU A 185 0.55 36.17 -29.79
N ARG A 186 -0.14 37.21 -30.20
CA ARG A 186 0.04 38.58 -29.70
C ARG A 186 -0.80 38.90 -28.47
N LEU A 187 -1.81 38.09 -28.18
CA LEU A 187 -2.61 38.24 -26.98
C LEU A 187 -1.90 37.54 -25.81
N PRO A 188 -1.69 38.26 -24.68
CA PRO A 188 -1.22 37.57 -23.48
C PRO A 188 -2.26 36.51 -23.08
N LEU A 189 -1.81 35.27 -22.93
CA LEU A 189 -2.68 34.17 -22.46
C LEU A 189 -3.36 34.61 -21.15
N PRO A 190 -4.70 34.58 -21.04
CA PRO A 190 -5.43 35.27 -19.97
C PRO A 190 -5.23 34.69 -18.56
N SER A 191 -4.48 33.62 -18.39
CA SER A 191 -4.38 32.90 -17.10
C SER A 191 -3.00 32.32 -16.74
N MET A 192 -1.91 32.89 -17.33
CA MET A 192 -0.59 32.46 -16.84
C MET A 192 -0.30 33.15 -15.51
N PRO A 193 -0.21 32.42 -14.38
CA PRO A 193 0.43 32.98 -13.20
C PRO A 193 1.86 33.36 -13.57
N ALA A 194 2.27 34.55 -13.19
CA ALA A 194 3.60 35.09 -13.46
C ALA A 194 4.69 34.16 -12.90
N LEU A 195 5.12 33.21 -13.70
CA LEU A 195 6.24 32.33 -13.42
C LEU A 195 7.38 32.69 -14.33
N CYS A 196 8.33 33.40 -13.73
CA CYS A 196 9.74 33.52 -14.11
C CYS A 196 10.09 33.46 -15.60
N GLY A 197 10.30 34.63 -16.18
CA GLY A 197 11.33 35.08 -17.10
C GLY A 197 12.02 34.10 -18.06
N HIS A 198 11.27 33.33 -18.86
CA HIS A 198 11.82 32.71 -20.06
C HIS A 198 10.89 33.01 -21.23
N SER A 199 11.32 33.89 -22.13
CA SER A 199 10.63 34.11 -23.39
C SER A 199 10.74 32.88 -24.26
N ILE A 200 9.64 32.17 -24.46
CA ILE A 200 9.57 31.06 -25.41
C ILE A 200 9.08 31.61 -26.73
N SER A 201 9.98 31.73 -27.72
CA SER A 201 9.61 32.01 -29.10
C SER A 201 9.21 30.71 -29.78
N LEU A 202 7.92 30.44 -29.93
CA LEU A 202 7.43 29.33 -30.74
C LEU A 202 7.57 29.74 -32.23
N ALA A 203 8.55 29.19 -32.93
CA ALA A 203 8.64 29.29 -34.38
C ALA A 203 7.72 28.22 -35.02
N ILE A 204 6.46 28.58 -35.28
CA ILE A 204 5.57 27.79 -36.11
C ILE A 204 5.90 28.11 -37.57
N SER A 205 6.59 27.20 -38.28
CA SER A 205 6.79 27.32 -39.72
C SER A 205 5.45 27.11 -40.45
N LYS A 206 5.00 28.15 -41.16
CA LYS A 206 3.83 28.03 -42.06
C LYS A 206 4.08 26.95 -43.09
N PRO A 207 3.09 26.08 -43.39
CA PRO A 207 3.18 25.16 -44.53
C PRO A 207 3.38 26.00 -45.83
N ARG A 208 4.41 25.62 -46.60
CA ARG A 208 4.61 26.17 -47.94
C ARG A 208 3.41 25.74 -48.79
N THR A 209 2.65 26.72 -49.30
CA THR A 209 1.71 26.48 -50.37
C THR A 209 2.47 26.00 -51.59
N PRO A 210 2.05 24.88 -52.24
CA PRO A 210 2.61 24.47 -53.52
C PRO A 210 2.19 25.47 -54.58
N ALA A 211 3.15 25.84 -55.44
CA ALA A 211 2.93 26.63 -56.65
C ALA A 211 2.27 25.81 -57.75
#